data_41a9b2c0e7f356e983ea9c5bd06e351c
#
_entry.id   41a9b2c0e7f356e983ea9c5bd06e351c
#
_cell.length_a   1.000
_cell.length_b   1.000
_cell.length_c   1.000
_cell.angle_alpha   90.00
_cell.angle_beta   90.00
_cell.angle_gamma   90.00
#
_symmetry.space_group_name_H-M   'P 1'
#
loop_
_entity.id
_entity.type
_entity.pdbx_description
1 polymer ?
#
loop_
_entity_poly.entity_id
_entity_poly.type
_entity_poly.pdbx_seq_one_letter_code
_entity_poly.pdbx_strand_id
1 'polypeptide(L)'
;MNIKQYLDSTYLKTANQARVSEKENNQIVHDFVCEAIEEKFMLVMLRPDKIVDAKKQLVAAASKVLIGTVIGFPEGTFSIDEKISEAKTAIENGVDELDFVINFEAFKLGKIDIVKQEVLQGTKLALAHRKKIKWIIEVAALNGSQIIQLTSLIKNVVVSNFTETDFDSVFVKSSTGFYKTSNGLSSGATFPSIIAMLE
;
A
#
# COMPACT_ATOMS: atom_id res chain seq x y z
N MET A 1 6.60 19.09 15.85
CA MET A 1 6.53 17.87 14.99
C MET A 1 6.21 18.32 13.57
N ASN A 2 7.02 17.96 12.58
CA ASN A 2 6.72 18.29 11.18
C ASN A 2 5.91 17.15 10.57
N ILE A 3 4.60 17.32 10.43
CA ILE A 3 3.68 16.30 9.93
C ILE A 3 4.01 15.82 8.51
N LYS A 4 4.64 16.68 7.68
CA LYS A 4 5.02 16.33 6.30
C LYS A 4 5.92 15.10 6.22
N GLN A 5 6.73 14.85 7.26
CA GLN A 5 7.62 13.70 7.35
C GLN A 5 6.90 12.37 7.67
N TYR A 6 5.58 12.40 7.82
CA TYR A 6 4.72 11.24 8.05
C TYR A 6 3.66 11.07 6.95
N LEU A 7 3.71 11.91 5.90
CA LEU A 7 2.72 11.87 4.83
C LEU A 7 3.22 11.06 3.64
N ASP A 8 2.42 10.09 3.24
CA ASP A 8 2.49 9.42 1.95
C ASP A 8 1.65 10.21 0.94
N SER A 9 2.28 11.04 0.12
CA SER A 9 1.59 11.72 -0.97
C SER A 9 1.21 10.70 -2.03
N THR A 10 -0.09 10.54 -2.31
CA THR A 10 -0.62 9.39 -3.06
C THR A 10 -1.39 9.79 -4.31
N TYR A 11 -0.94 9.32 -5.48
CA TYR A 11 -1.69 9.41 -6.74
C TYR A 11 -1.73 8.06 -7.47
N LEU A 12 -2.92 7.45 -7.51
CA LEU A 12 -3.12 6.09 -8.03
C LEU A 12 -4.19 6.01 -9.15
N LYS A 13 -4.68 7.13 -9.66
CA LYS A 13 -5.63 7.14 -10.76
C LYS A 13 -4.93 6.78 -12.08
N THR A 14 -5.57 5.90 -12.86
CA THR A 14 -5.22 5.73 -14.28
C THR A 14 -5.73 6.93 -15.07
N ALA A 15 -5.25 7.12 -16.30
CA ALA A 15 -5.73 8.16 -17.20
C ALA A 15 -7.26 8.10 -17.38
N ASN A 16 -7.81 6.91 -17.55
CA ASN A 16 -9.25 6.66 -17.63
C ASN A 16 -9.99 7.12 -16.37
N GLN A 17 -9.48 6.79 -15.18
CA GLN A 17 -10.08 7.18 -13.89
C GLN A 17 -9.98 8.69 -13.65
N ALA A 18 -8.92 9.31 -14.13
CA ALA A 18 -8.72 10.76 -14.09
C ALA A 18 -9.49 11.51 -15.20
N ARG A 19 -9.99 10.79 -16.24
CA ARG A 19 -10.66 11.34 -17.43
C ARG A 19 -9.76 12.28 -18.22
N VAL A 20 -8.51 11.90 -18.39
CA VAL A 20 -7.49 12.64 -19.14
C VAL A 20 -6.76 11.69 -20.11
N SER A 21 -5.95 12.23 -21.02
CA SER A 21 -5.04 11.42 -21.83
C SER A 21 -3.88 10.84 -21.02
N GLU A 22 -3.23 9.79 -21.54
CA GLU A 22 -2.01 9.24 -20.88
C GLU A 22 -0.91 10.29 -20.76
N LYS A 23 -0.76 11.18 -21.74
CA LYS A 23 0.21 12.27 -21.68
C LYS A 23 -0.09 13.24 -20.54
N GLU A 24 -1.34 13.65 -20.37
CA GLU A 24 -1.77 14.50 -19.27
C GLU A 24 -1.65 13.78 -17.93
N ASN A 25 -1.99 12.49 -17.85
CA ASN A 25 -1.82 11.72 -16.62
C ASN A 25 -0.35 11.60 -16.21
N ASN A 26 0.56 11.42 -17.16
CA ASN A 26 1.99 11.42 -16.89
C ASN A 26 2.48 12.80 -16.42
N GLN A 27 1.94 13.90 -16.96
CA GLN A 27 2.25 15.24 -16.48
C GLN A 27 1.74 15.45 -15.05
N ILE A 28 0.53 15.01 -14.72
CA ILE A 28 0.00 15.05 -13.35
C ILE A 28 0.93 14.29 -12.38
N VAL A 29 1.38 13.09 -12.75
CA VAL A 29 2.33 12.32 -11.93
C VAL A 29 3.64 13.07 -11.76
N HIS A 30 4.17 13.66 -12.83
CA HIS A 30 5.41 14.45 -12.78
C HIS A 30 5.29 15.62 -11.79
N ASP A 31 4.23 16.40 -11.91
CA ASP A 31 3.98 17.58 -11.05
C ASP A 31 3.76 17.16 -9.59
N PHE A 32 3.11 16.02 -9.37
CA PHE A 32 2.89 15.42 -8.07
C PHE A 32 4.20 15.01 -7.37
N VAL A 33 5.16 14.47 -8.13
CA VAL A 33 6.50 14.16 -7.62
C VAL A 33 7.29 15.46 -7.33
N CYS A 34 7.17 16.51 -8.17
CA CYS A 34 7.75 17.82 -7.92
C CYS A 34 7.25 18.41 -6.60
N GLU A 35 5.92 18.40 -6.37
CA GLU A 35 5.31 18.86 -5.12
C GLU A 35 5.89 18.11 -3.91
N ALA A 36 5.98 16.79 -4.00
CA ALA A 36 6.51 15.98 -2.90
C ALA A 36 7.98 16.32 -2.57
N ILE A 37 8.79 16.63 -3.60
CA ILE A 37 10.18 17.08 -3.43
C ILE A 37 10.23 18.44 -2.74
N GLU A 38 9.46 19.43 -3.21
CA GLU A 38 9.40 20.77 -2.67
C GLU A 38 8.92 20.80 -1.22
N GLU A 39 7.85 20.05 -0.93
CA GLU A 39 7.23 19.96 0.39
C GLU A 39 7.97 19.02 1.34
N LYS A 40 8.92 18.23 0.84
CA LYS A 40 9.70 17.24 1.60
C LYS A 40 8.79 16.24 2.32
N PHE A 41 7.81 15.71 1.60
CA PHE A 41 6.99 14.61 2.11
C PHE A 41 7.85 13.36 2.38
N MET A 42 7.34 12.45 3.21
CA MET A 42 8.05 11.21 3.50
C MET A 42 8.17 10.33 2.25
N LEU A 43 7.06 10.20 1.50
CA LEU A 43 6.96 9.25 0.39
C LEU A 43 5.97 9.73 -0.68
N VAL A 44 6.23 9.36 -1.93
CA VAL A 44 5.24 9.37 -3.01
C VAL A 44 4.77 7.94 -3.29
N MET A 45 3.45 7.74 -3.30
CA MET A 45 2.81 6.46 -3.60
C MET A 45 2.19 6.51 -4.99
N LEU A 46 2.68 5.68 -5.90
CA LEU A 46 2.34 5.69 -7.32
C LEU A 46 1.96 4.29 -7.84
N ARG A 47 1.33 4.23 -9.01
CA ARG A 47 1.13 2.97 -9.74
C ARG A 47 2.46 2.36 -10.18
N PRO A 48 2.56 1.01 -10.33
CA PRO A 48 3.80 0.32 -10.71
C PRO A 48 4.44 0.84 -12.01
N ASP A 49 3.63 1.19 -13.00
CA ASP A 49 4.08 1.70 -14.31
C ASP A 49 4.69 3.12 -14.27
N LYS A 50 4.55 3.84 -13.16
CA LYS A 50 5.09 5.21 -12.98
C LYS A 50 6.41 5.25 -12.18
N ILE A 51 6.83 4.13 -11.59
CA ILE A 51 7.95 4.09 -10.64
C ILE A 51 9.28 4.48 -11.28
N VAL A 52 9.58 3.93 -12.46
CA VAL A 52 10.89 4.14 -13.12
C VAL A 52 11.14 5.62 -13.41
N ASP A 53 10.13 6.33 -13.92
CA ASP A 53 10.28 7.74 -14.28
C ASP A 53 10.26 8.64 -13.02
N ALA A 54 9.42 8.35 -12.05
CA ALA A 54 9.43 9.03 -10.76
C ALA A 54 10.79 8.84 -10.04
N LYS A 55 11.37 7.64 -10.07
CA LYS A 55 12.70 7.40 -9.48
C LYS A 55 13.79 8.23 -10.15
N LYS A 56 13.80 8.33 -11.50
CA LYS A 56 14.73 9.20 -12.23
C LYS A 56 14.60 10.66 -11.78
N GLN A 57 13.36 11.14 -11.59
CA GLN A 57 13.07 12.51 -11.16
C GLN A 57 13.58 12.77 -9.74
N LEU A 58 13.34 11.85 -8.79
CA LEU A 58 13.85 11.94 -7.42
C LEU A 58 15.38 11.96 -7.37
N VAL A 59 16.03 11.10 -8.16
CA VAL A 59 17.50 11.04 -8.25
C VAL A 59 18.07 12.34 -8.85
N ALA A 60 17.49 12.86 -9.94
CA ALA A 60 17.91 14.09 -10.57
C ALA A 60 17.82 15.30 -9.62
N ALA A 61 16.84 15.31 -8.74
CA ALA A 61 16.65 16.34 -7.71
C ALA A 61 17.49 16.10 -6.44
N ALA A 62 18.28 15.04 -6.36
CA ALA A 62 18.96 14.59 -5.15
C ALA A 62 18.02 14.54 -3.92
N SER A 63 16.76 14.18 -4.14
CA SER A 63 15.71 14.17 -3.13
C SER A 63 15.81 12.97 -2.20
N LYS A 64 15.41 13.15 -0.93
CA LYS A 64 15.29 12.10 0.07
C LYS A 64 13.88 11.52 0.16
N VAL A 65 12.93 12.01 -0.63
CA VAL A 65 11.57 11.48 -0.69
C VAL A 65 11.63 10.02 -1.14
N LEU A 66 10.97 9.15 -0.39
CA LEU A 66 10.87 7.73 -0.71
C LEU A 66 9.83 7.51 -1.82
N ILE A 67 9.92 6.37 -2.47
CA ILE A 67 8.94 5.96 -3.48
C ILE A 67 8.31 4.63 -3.12
N GLY A 68 6.99 4.57 -3.11
CA GLY A 68 6.21 3.38 -2.86
C GLY A 68 5.30 3.02 -4.03
N THR A 69 4.87 1.78 -4.06
CA THR A 69 3.86 1.31 -5.02
C THR A 69 2.89 0.33 -4.38
N VAL A 70 1.77 0.15 -5.05
CA VAL A 70 0.69 -0.76 -4.65
C VAL A 70 0.85 -2.11 -5.35
N ILE A 71 0.47 -3.20 -4.66
CA ILE A 71 0.55 -4.58 -5.14
C ILE A 71 -0.83 -5.24 -5.01
N GLY A 72 -1.30 -5.90 -6.09
CA GLY A 72 -2.62 -6.53 -6.15
C GLY A 72 -3.77 -5.52 -6.11
N PHE A 73 -3.54 -4.31 -6.55
CA PHE A 73 -4.42 -3.15 -6.35
C PHE A 73 -5.45 -2.99 -7.49
N PRO A 74 -6.73 -2.58 -7.19
CA PRO A 74 -7.22 -2.23 -5.85
C PRO A 74 -7.96 -3.36 -5.11
N GLU A 75 -8.34 -4.46 -5.77
CA GLU A 75 -9.27 -5.46 -5.25
C GLU A 75 -8.60 -6.51 -4.32
N GLY A 76 -7.29 -6.67 -4.41
CA GLY A 76 -6.55 -7.65 -3.62
C GLY A 76 -6.78 -9.12 -4.02
N THR A 77 -7.49 -9.38 -5.12
CA THR A 77 -7.93 -10.73 -5.51
C THR A 77 -6.92 -11.53 -6.33
N PHE A 78 -5.81 -10.93 -6.73
CA PHE A 78 -4.74 -11.64 -7.44
C PHE A 78 -4.20 -12.79 -6.58
N SER A 79 -3.72 -13.84 -7.24
CA SER A 79 -3.04 -14.94 -6.54
C SER A 79 -1.77 -14.42 -5.85
N ILE A 80 -1.31 -15.16 -4.84
CA ILE A 80 -0.08 -14.77 -4.15
C ILE A 80 1.12 -14.78 -5.11
N ASP A 81 1.19 -15.69 -6.06
CA ASP A 81 2.30 -15.77 -7.01
C ASP A 81 2.32 -14.54 -7.94
N GLU A 82 1.14 -14.07 -8.39
CA GLU A 82 1.02 -12.83 -9.17
C GLU A 82 1.47 -11.62 -8.35
N LYS A 83 1.02 -11.48 -7.10
CA LYS A 83 1.43 -10.38 -6.22
C LYS A 83 2.94 -10.41 -5.91
N ILE A 84 3.50 -11.60 -5.68
CA ILE A 84 4.95 -11.75 -5.46
C ILE A 84 5.73 -11.38 -6.72
N SER A 85 5.26 -11.76 -7.91
CA SER A 85 5.87 -11.36 -9.18
C SER A 85 5.82 -9.85 -9.41
N GLU A 86 4.67 -9.23 -9.16
CA GLU A 86 4.48 -7.78 -9.22
C GLU A 86 5.42 -7.05 -8.25
N ALA A 87 5.51 -7.53 -7.01
CA ALA A 87 6.38 -6.94 -5.99
C ALA A 87 7.87 -7.07 -6.34
N LYS A 88 8.32 -8.20 -6.91
CA LYS A 88 9.71 -8.36 -7.37
C LYS A 88 10.04 -7.34 -8.45
N THR A 89 9.17 -7.18 -9.46
CA THR A 89 9.35 -6.16 -10.51
C THR A 89 9.40 -4.75 -9.92
N ALA A 90 8.55 -4.44 -8.94
CA ALA A 90 8.56 -3.15 -8.26
C ALA A 90 9.87 -2.91 -7.51
N ILE A 91 10.40 -3.93 -6.83
CA ILE A 91 11.70 -3.87 -6.13
C ILE A 91 12.85 -3.62 -7.13
N GLU A 92 12.86 -4.32 -8.25
CA GLU A 92 13.84 -4.13 -9.34
C GLU A 92 13.78 -2.71 -9.91
N ASN A 93 12.59 -2.12 -9.99
CA ASN A 93 12.36 -0.74 -10.42
C ASN A 93 12.74 0.30 -9.34
N GLY A 94 13.15 -0.13 -8.15
CA GLY A 94 13.76 0.71 -7.12
C GLY A 94 12.80 1.34 -6.13
N VAL A 95 11.65 0.71 -5.83
CA VAL A 95 10.74 1.16 -4.75
C VAL A 95 11.39 1.02 -3.38
N ASP A 96 10.96 1.84 -2.44
CA ASP A 96 11.37 1.81 -1.04
C ASP A 96 10.28 1.16 -0.17
N GLU A 97 9.01 1.24 -0.57
CA GLU A 97 7.87 0.68 0.15
C GLU A 97 6.89 -0.05 -0.80
N LEU A 98 6.24 -1.09 -0.27
CA LEU A 98 5.27 -1.94 -0.98
C LEU A 98 3.95 -1.97 -0.20
N ASP A 99 2.87 -1.47 -0.80
CA ASP A 99 1.53 -1.47 -0.22
C ASP A 99 0.71 -2.63 -0.82
N PHE A 100 0.71 -3.78 -0.16
CA PHE A 100 -0.04 -4.96 -0.59
C PHE A 100 -1.51 -4.84 -0.21
N VAL A 101 -2.40 -4.98 -1.18
CA VAL A 101 -3.83 -5.14 -0.89
C VAL A 101 -4.09 -6.60 -0.51
N ILE A 102 -4.53 -6.83 0.71
CA ILE A 102 -4.86 -8.18 1.19
C ILE A 102 -6.09 -8.73 0.47
N ASN A 103 -6.18 -10.05 0.30
CA ASN A 103 -7.39 -10.65 -0.26
C ASN A 103 -8.50 -10.68 0.79
N PHE A 104 -9.13 -9.51 1.03
CA PHE A 104 -10.20 -9.35 2.01
C PHE A 104 -11.46 -10.15 1.64
N GLU A 105 -11.69 -10.45 0.35
CA GLU A 105 -12.80 -11.32 -0.05
C GLU A 105 -12.52 -12.77 0.36
N ALA A 106 -11.30 -13.27 0.21
CA ALA A 106 -10.92 -14.60 0.74
C ALA A 106 -11.06 -14.64 2.25
N PHE A 107 -10.68 -13.57 2.96
CA PHE A 107 -10.87 -13.45 4.41
C PHE A 107 -12.36 -13.53 4.80
N LYS A 108 -13.23 -12.77 4.16
CA LYS A 108 -14.70 -12.78 4.39
C LYS A 108 -15.32 -14.16 4.15
N LEU A 109 -14.76 -14.93 3.21
CA LEU A 109 -15.18 -16.31 2.91
C LEU A 109 -14.55 -17.35 3.86
N GLY A 110 -13.83 -16.95 4.89
CA GLY A 110 -13.18 -17.84 5.85
C GLY A 110 -11.95 -18.59 5.31
N LYS A 111 -11.42 -18.19 4.15
CA LYS A 111 -10.22 -18.80 3.55
C LYS A 111 -8.94 -18.25 4.22
N ILE A 112 -8.85 -18.45 5.53
CA ILE A 112 -7.84 -17.84 6.40
C ILE A 112 -6.42 -18.23 6.02
N ASP A 113 -6.19 -19.47 5.59
CA ASP A 113 -4.85 -19.95 5.23
C ASP A 113 -4.30 -19.26 3.98
N ILE A 114 -5.16 -18.88 3.01
CA ILE A 114 -4.75 -18.07 1.86
C ILE A 114 -4.22 -16.72 2.34
N VAL A 115 -4.95 -16.06 3.23
CA VAL A 115 -4.57 -14.75 3.77
C VAL A 115 -3.28 -14.82 4.61
N LYS A 116 -3.13 -15.87 5.43
CA LYS A 116 -1.89 -16.11 6.19
C LYS A 116 -0.68 -16.28 5.27
N GLN A 117 -0.81 -17.09 4.22
CA GLN A 117 0.28 -17.31 3.25
C GLN A 117 0.63 -16.04 2.50
N GLU A 118 -0.36 -15.25 2.14
CA GLU A 118 -0.16 -13.96 1.50
C GLU A 118 0.66 -13.02 2.39
N VAL A 119 0.27 -12.84 3.66
CA VAL A 119 0.98 -12.01 4.62
C VAL A 119 2.40 -12.54 4.86
N LEU A 120 2.56 -13.84 5.04
CA LEU A 120 3.87 -14.46 5.28
C LEU A 120 4.83 -14.25 4.11
N GLN A 121 4.39 -14.56 2.89
CA GLN A 121 5.26 -14.52 1.71
C GLN A 121 5.57 -13.09 1.28
N GLY A 122 4.58 -12.17 1.30
CA GLY A 122 4.79 -10.76 0.98
C GLY A 122 5.74 -10.08 1.98
N THR A 123 5.54 -10.31 3.28
CA THR A 123 6.42 -9.76 4.32
C THR A 123 7.85 -10.32 4.18
N LYS A 124 7.98 -11.65 3.98
CA LYS A 124 9.30 -12.27 3.77
C LYS A 124 10.04 -11.67 2.57
N LEU A 125 9.35 -11.45 1.45
CA LEU A 125 9.94 -10.84 0.27
C LEU A 125 10.40 -9.40 0.55
N ALA A 126 9.52 -8.57 1.14
CA ALA A 126 9.85 -7.17 1.42
C ALA A 126 11.07 -7.05 2.34
N LEU A 127 11.08 -7.78 3.46
CA LEU A 127 12.16 -7.75 4.45
C LEU A 127 13.48 -8.28 3.88
N ALA A 128 13.46 -9.35 3.07
CA ALA A 128 14.65 -9.88 2.40
C ALA A 128 15.33 -8.83 1.49
N HIS A 129 14.55 -7.88 0.97
CA HIS A 129 15.04 -6.77 0.14
C HIS A 129 15.14 -5.44 0.91
N ARG A 130 15.02 -5.46 2.25
CA ARG A 130 15.08 -4.27 3.12
C ARG A 130 14.07 -3.20 2.72
N LYS A 131 12.85 -3.63 2.32
CA LYS A 131 11.74 -2.74 1.98
C LYS A 131 10.72 -2.73 3.09
N LYS A 132 10.07 -1.58 3.30
CA LYS A 132 8.89 -1.50 4.15
C LYS A 132 7.70 -2.12 3.42
N ILE A 133 6.79 -2.69 4.18
CA ILE A 133 5.54 -3.26 3.67
C ILE A 133 4.35 -2.74 4.47
N LYS A 134 3.29 -2.36 3.76
CA LYS A 134 2.00 -2.03 4.36
C LYS A 134 0.94 -3.00 3.84
N TRP A 135 0.17 -3.59 4.75
CA TRP A 135 -0.95 -4.47 4.45
C TRP A 135 -2.24 -3.66 4.42
N ILE A 136 -2.80 -3.39 3.23
CA ILE A 136 -4.07 -2.69 3.09
C ILE A 136 -5.20 -3.68 3.34
N ILE A 137 -5.96 -3.48 4.41
CA ILE A 137 -7.04 -4.39 4.83
C ILE A 137 -8.42 -4.03 4.26
N GLU A 138 -8.56 -2.87 3.64
CA GLU A 138 -9.81 -2.32 3.05
C GLU A 138 -10.97 -2.28 4.05
N VAL A 139 -10.87 -1.41 5.04
CA VAL A 139 -11.86 -1.28 6.12
C VAL A 139 -13.27 -1.01 5.63
N ALA A 140 -13.42 -0.38 4.45
CA ALA A 140 -14.74 -0.10 3.87
C ALA A 140 -15.48 -1.37 3.39
N ALA A 141 -14.77 -2.49 3.21
CA ALA A 141 -15.33 -3.80 2.84
C ALA A 141 -15.68 -4.68 4.05
N LEU A 142 -15.31 -4.25 5.27
CA LEU A 142 -15.32 -5.06 6.50
C LEU A 142 -16.20 -4.42 7.58
N ASN A 143 -16.77 -5.25 8.45
CA ASN A 143 -17.35 -4.78 9.71
C ASN A 143 -16.28 -4.67 10.82
N GLY A 144 -16.63 -4.03 11.96
CA GLY A 144 -15.68 -3.81 13.06
C GLY A 144 -15.00 -5.07 13.58
N SER A 145 -15.77 -6.16 13.77
CA SER A 145 -15.21 -7.44 14.21
C SER A 145 -14.24 -8.04 13.18
N GLN A 146 -14.54 -7.91 11.88
CA GLN A 146 -13.67 -8.37 10.81
C GLN A 146 -12.38 -7.54 10.74
N ILE A 147 -12.44 -6.23 10.99
CA ILE A 147 -11.26 -5.36 11.06
C ILE A 147 -10.33 -5.84 12.18
N ILE A 148 -10.84 -6.02 13.40
CA ILE A 148 -10.08 -6.53 14.55
C ILE A 148 -9.44 -7.89 14.21
N GLN A 149 -10.23 -8.83 13.69
CA GLN A 149 -9.76 -10.18 13.37
C GLN A 149 -8.66 -10.18 12.30
N LEU A 150 -8.82 -9.38 11.24
CA LEU A 150 -7.84 -9.32 10.15
C LEU A 150 -6.55 -8.62 10.60
N THR A 151 -6.64 -7.54 11.35
CA THR A 151 -5.48 -6.86 11.92
C THR A 151 -4.72 -7.77 12.88
N SER A 152 -5.44 -8.48 13.78
CA SER A 152 -4.85 -9.47 14.68
C SER A 152 -4.21 -10.64 13.92
N LEU A 153 -4.81 -11.11 12.82
CA LEU A 153 -4.24 -12.16 11.98
C LEU A 153 -2.90 -11.71 11.38
N ILE A 154 -2.82 -10.50 10.80
CA ILE A 154 -1.59 -9.94 10.25
C ILE A 154 -0.53 -9.86 11.34
N LYS A 155 -0.86 -9.25 12.49
CA LYS A 155 0.02 -9.16 13.65
C LYS A 155 0.55 -10.53 14.06
N ASN A 156 -0.32 -11.53 14.22
CA ASN A 156 0.07 -12.87 14.65
C ASN A 156 0.99 -13.56 13.65
N VAL A 157 0.74 -13.43 12.34
CA VAL A 157 1.65 -13.95 11.31
C VAL A 157 3.02 -13.30 11.40
N VAL A 158 3.07 -11.98 11.57
CA VAL A 158 4.34 -11.22 11.65
C VAL A 158 5.11 -11.60 12.91
N VAL A 159 4.48 -11.54 14.08
CA VAL A 159 5.14 -11.84 15.38
C VAL A 159 5.61 -13.30 15.46
N SER A 160 4.88 -14.25 14.85
CA SER A 160 5.26 -15.66 14.88
C SER A 160 6.36 -16.07 13.90
N ASN A 161 6.69 -15.25 12.89
CA ASN A 161 7.59 -15.67 11.81
C ASN A 161 8.78 -14.72 11.60
N PHE A 162 8.79 -13.55 12.23
CA PHE A 162 9.84 -12.54 12.04
C PHE A 162 10.36 -12.06 13.40
N THR A 163 11.49 -11.36 13.40
CA THR A 163 12.13 -10.86 14.62
C THR A 163 11.64 -9.46 14.99
N GLU A 164 11.80 -9.06 16.25
CA GLU A 164 11.39 -7.73 16.72
C GLU A 164 12.03 -6.58 15.91
N THR A 165 13.25 -6.79 15.39
CA THR A 165 13.96 -5.81 14.56
C THR A 165 13.29 -5.59 13.20
N ASP A 166 12.40 -6.48 12.77
CA ASP A 166 11.68 -6.40 11.50
C ASP A 166 10.35 -5.63 11.64
N PHE A 167 9.81 -5.51 12.87
CA PHE A 167 8.46 -5.00 13.10
C PHE A 167 8.30 -3.54 12.67
N ASP A 168 9.34 -2.71 12.78
CA ASP A 168 9.33 -1.32 12.34
C ASP A 168 9.22 -1.15 10.80
N SER A 169 9.30 -2.26 10.07
CA SER A 169 9.17 -2.29 8.62
C SER A 169 7.84 -2.84 8.13
N VAL A 170 6.94 -3.27 9.04
CA VAL A 170 5.66 -3.89 8.70
C VAL A 170 4.50 -3.09 9.29
N PHE A 171 3.58 -2.66 8.44
CA PHE A 171 2.45 -1.81 8.83
C PHE A 171 1.13 -2.40 8.37
N VAL A 172 0.04 -1.99 9.03
CA VAL A 172 -1.33 -2.18 8.56
C VAL A 172 -1.87 -0.84 8.08
N LYS A 173 -2.44 -0.82 6.86
CA LYS A 173 -3.05 0.36 6.25
C LYS A 173 -4.55 0.13 6.09
N SER A 174 -5.34 1.17 6.36
CA SER A 174 -6.79 1.05 6.41
C SER A 174 -7.44 0.74 5.07
N SER A 175 -7.06 1.43 3.99
CA SER A 175 -7.88 1.48 2.77
C SER A 175 -7.05 1.73 1.52
N THR A 176 -7.59 1.27 0.38
CA THR A 176 -7.11 1.65 -0.95
C THR A 176 -7.57 3.05 -1.36
N GLY A 177 -8.71 3.51 -0.84
CA GLY A 177 -9.44 4.70 -1.30
C GLY A 177 -10.24 4.48 -2.59
N PHE A 178 -10.26 3.25 -3.13
CA PHE A 178 -10.91 2.89 -4.40
C PHE A 178 -12.13 1.98 -4.23
N TYR A 179 -12.36 1.48 -3.01
CA TYR A 179 -13.53 0.64 -2.75
C TYR A 179 -14.83 1.42 -2.94
N LYS A 180 -15.75 0.86 -3.71
CA LYS A 180 -17.05 1.47 -3.96
C LYS A 180 -18.01 1.14 -2.82
N THR A 181 -18.26 2.10 -1.98
CA THR A 181 -19.27 2.01 -0.92
C THR A 181 -20.65 2.32 -1.44
N SER A 182 -21.69 1.78 -0.80
CA SER A 182 -23.08 2.15 -1.04
C SER A 182 -23.47 3.34 -0.15
N ASN A 183 -24.49 4.13 -0.59
CA ASN A 183 -25.16 5.12 0.23
C ASN A 183 -24.29 6.23 0.85
N GLY A 184 -23.22 6.65 0.15
CA GLY A 184 -22.36 7.76 0.60
C GLY A 184 -21.49 7.45 1.82
N LEU A 185 -21.31 6.18 2.18
CA LEU A 185 -20.36 5.78 3.21
C LEU A 185 -18.92 6.09 2.79
N SER A 186 -18.07 6.35 3.77
CA SER A 186 -16.65 6.60 3.51
C SER A 186 -15.97 5.37 2.89
N SER A 187 -15.17 5.59 1.84
CA SER A 187 -14.26 4.57 1.27
C SER A 187 -12.90 4.53 1.97
N GLY A 188 -12.67 5.40 2.94
CA GLY A 188 -11.43 5.53 3.69
C GLY A 188 -11.60 5.21 5.17
N ALA A 189 -10.54 5.50 5.93
CA ALA A 189 -10.55 5.36 7.38
C ALA A 189 -11.63 6.23 8.04
N THR A 190 -12.29 5.66 9.03
CA THR A 190 -13.21 6.36 9.93
C THR A 190 -12.71 6.22 11.36
N PHE A 191 -13.17 7.09 12.25
CA PHE A 191 -12.80 6.98 13.66
C PHE A 191 -13.08 5.58 14.26
N PRO A 192 -14.28 4.98 14.05
CA PRO A 192 -14.52 3.62 14.53
C PRO A 192 -13.60 2.56 13.90
N SER A 193 -13.27 2.67 12.60
CA SER A 193 -12.40 1.69 11.96
C SER A 193 -10.96 1.78 12.46
N ILE A 194 -10.46 2.96 12.78
CA ILE A 194 -9.11 3.12 13.36
C ILE A 194 -9.06 2.55 14.76
N ILE A 195 -10.09 2.77 15.60
CA ILE A 195 -10.17 2.12 16.92
C ILE A 195 -10.10 0.60 16.76
N ALA A 196 -10.92 0.02 15.87
CA ALA A 196 -10.94 -1.41 15.64
C ALA A 196 -9.59 -1.98 15.12
N MET A 197 -8.77 -1.17 14.43
CA MET A 197 -7.42 -1.57 14.00
C MET A 197 -6.40 -1.56 15.15
N LEU A 198 -6.67 -0.85 16.23
CA LEU A 198 -5.76 -0.72 17.38
C LEU A 198 -6.04 -1.72 18.50
N GLU A 199 -7.19 -2.40 18.48
CA GLU A 199 -7.56 -3.47 19.42
C GLU A 199 -6.93 -4.83 19.06
#